data_be7590cacafacfa48b32a35e344e20c4
#
_entry.id   be7590cacafacfa48b32a35e344e20c4
#
_cell.length_a   1.000
_cell.length_b   1.000
_cell.length_c   1.000
_cell.angle_alpha   90.00
_cell.angle_beta   90.00
_cell.angle_gamma   90.00
#
_symmetry.space_group_name_H-M   'P 1'
#
loop_
_entity.id
_entity.type
_entity.pdbx_description
1 polymer ?
#
loop_
_entity_poly.entity_id
_entity_poly.type
_entity_poly.pdbx_seq_one_letter_code
_entity_poly.pdbx_strand_id
1 'polypeptide(L)'
;RQMCIRDSMYSVSIPLGATINMGGAAITITIMTLAAAHTLGIVVDIPTAILLSVIATIGACGASGVAGGSLLLIPLACSLFGISNDVAMQVVGVGFIIGVLQDSTETALNSSTDILFTATADYAKRGYHQDWN
;
A
#
# COMPACT_ATOMS: atom_id res chain seq x y z
N ARG A 1 4.19 6.96 -31.39
CA ARG A 1 5.26 6.97 -30.36
C ARG A 1 5.46 5.54 -29.91
N GLN A 2 6.69 5.07 -29.98
CA GLN A 2 7.03 3.77 -29.43
C GLN A 2 6.85 3.83 -27.91
N MET A 3 5.99 2.95 -27.38
CA MET A 3 5.87 2.79 -25.94
C MET A 3 7.13 2.09 -25.42
N CYS A 4 7.70 2.62 -24.34
CA CYS A 4 8.92 2.06 -23.74
C CYS A 4 8.71 0.64 -23.16
N ILE A 5 7.48 0.20 -23.01
CA ILE A 5 7.08 -1.10 -22.45
C ILE A 5 6.27 -1.85 -23.52
N ARG A 6 6.50 -3.16 -23.68
CA ARG A 6 5.77 -3.98 -24.64
C ARG A 6 4.30 -4.13 -24.27
N ASP A 7 3.42 -4.10 -25.26
CA ASP A 7 1.97 -4.25 -25.11
C ASP A 7 1.61 -5.55 -24.38
N SER A 8 2.30 -6.64 -24.67
CA SER A 8 2.12 -7.93 -24.01
C SER A 8 2.49 -7.94 -22.52
N MET A 9 3.31 -6.99 -22.07
CA MET A 9 3.66 -6.84 -20.66
C MET A 9 2.65 -5.97 -19.93
N TYR A 10 2.43 -4.73 -20.40
CA TYR A 10 1.57 -3.82 -19.67
C TYR A 10 0.10 -4.23 -19.66
N SER A 11 -0.39 -4.89 -20.72
CA SER A 11 -1.79 -5.35 -20.80
C SER A 11 -2.17 -6.38 -19.72
N VAL A 12 -1.18 -7.08 -19.16
CA VAL A 12 -1.39 -8.03 -18.06
C VAL A 12 -0.95 -7.42 -16.73
N SER A 13 0.22 -6.80 -16.71
CA SER A 13 0.88 -6.34 -15.49
C SER A 13 0.12 -5.17 -14.84
N ILE A 14 -0.31 -4.16 -15.61
CA ILE A 14 -1.00 -2.99 -15.06
C ILE A 14 -2.38 -3.36 -14.45
N PRO A 15 -3.26 -4.12 -15.12
CA PRO A 15 -4.52 -4.54 -14.48
C PRO A 15 -4.31 -5.44 -13.25
N LEU A 16 -3.27 -6.28 -13.25
CA LEU A 16 -2.94 -7.10 -12.10
C LEU A 16 -2.42 -6.22 -10.94
N GLY A 17 -1.50 -5.30 -11.24
CA GLY A 17 -0.93 -4.37 -10.27
C GLY A 17 -1.97 -3.43 -9.68
N ALA A 18 -2.96 -3.01 -10.45
CA ALA A 18 -4.08 -2.21 -9.93
C ALA A 18 -4.83 -2.90 -8.77
N THR A 19 -4.71 -4.21 -8.65
CA THR A 19 -5.31 -4.98 -7.55
C THR A 19 -4.31 -5.31 -6.45
N ILE A 20 -3.08 -5.74 -6.80
CA ILE A 20 -2.13 -6.29 -5.82
C ILE A 20 -1.02 -5.31 -5.44
N ASN A 21 -0.73 -4.30 -6.25
CA ASN A 21 0.34 -3.32 -5.97
C ASN A 21 -0.19 -2.16 -5.11
N MET A 22 -0.55 -2.46 -3.87
CA MET A 22 -1.15 -1.55 -2.90
C MET A 22 -0.14 -1.11 -1.83
N GLY A 23 1.07 -0.72 -2.26
CA GLY A 23 2.15 -0.30 -1.36
C GLY A 23 1.78 0.94 -0.55
N GLY A 24 1.09 1.92 -1.15
CA GLY A 24 0.61 3.10 -0.46
C GLY A 24 -0.41 2.77 0.62
N ALA A 25 -1.33 1.84 0.34
CA ALA A 25 -2.31 1.35 1.33
C ALA A 25 -1.62 0.65 2.51
N ALA A 26 -0.63 -0.20 2.24
CA ALA A 26 0.14 -0.86 3.29
C ALA A 26 0.87 0.15 4.19
N ILE A 27 1.43 1.21 3.61
CA ILE A 27 2.07 2.31 4.35
C ILE A 27 1.05 3.02 5.23
N THR A 28 -0.12 3.37 4.70
CA THR A 28 -1.20 4.01 5.46
C THR A 28 -1.60 3.19 6.67
N ILE A 29 -1.91 1.90 6.49
CA ILE A 29 -2.30 0.99 7.57
C ILE A 29 -1.21 0.94 8.64
N THR A 30 0.05 0.75 8.22
CA THR A 30 1.19 0.62 9.14
C THR A 30 1.41 1.90 9.93
N ILE A 31 1.48 3.06 9.27
CA ILE A 31 1.76 4.35 9.92
C ILE A 31 0.64 4.73 10.89
N MET A 32 -0.61 4.62 10.47
CA MET A 32 -1.75 4.99 11.31
C MET A 32 -1.84 4.10 12.55
N THR A 33 -1.58 2.80 12.41
CA THR A 33 -1.56 1.85 13.53
C THR A 33 -0.41 2.12 14.49
N LEU A 34 0.80 2.37 13.98
CA LEU A 34 1.96 2.70 14.82
C LEU A 34 1.81 4.05 15.52
N ALA A 35 1.21 5.04 14.85
CA ALA A 35 0.88 6.32 15.46
C ALA A 35 -0.11 6.16 16.62
N ALA A 36 -1.13 5.32 16.45
CA ALA A 36 -2.08 4.99 17.51
C ALA A 36 -1.38 4.30 18.69
N ALA A 37 -0.56 3.28 18.43
CA ALA A 37 0.20 2.58 19.45
C ALA A 37 1.12 3.54 20.22
N HIS A 38 1.86 4.41 19.52
CA HIS A 38 2.73 5.41 20.12
C HIS A 38 1.94 6.39 20.99
N THR A 39 0.80 6.88 20.52
CA THR A 39 -0.06 7.82 21.26
C THR A 39 -0.59 7.22 22.55
N LEU A 40 -0.86 5.91 22.56
CA LEU A 40 -1.30 5.16 23.73
C LEU A 40 -0.15 4.72 24.65
N GLY A 41 1.09 5.04 24.30
CA GLY A 41 2.26 4.63 25.07
C GLY A 41 2.59 3.13 24.99
N ILE A 42 2.09 2.45 23.95
CA ILE A 42 2.35 1.02 23.73
C ILE A 42 3.75 0.89 23.12
N VAL A 43 4.61 0.12 23.78
CA VAL A 43 5.94 -0.19 23.25
C VAL A 43 5.82 -1.23 22.14
N VAL A 44 6.30 -0.85 20.96
CA VAL A 44 6.28 -1.72 19.79
C VAL A 44 7.61 -2.45 19.68
N ASP A 45 7.59 -3.77 19.78
CA ASP A 45 8.76 -4.61 19.55
C ASP A 45 8.95 -4.91 18.05
N ILE A 46 10.18 -5.22 17.66
CA ILE A 46 10.54 -5.47 16.25
C ILE A 46 9.74 -6.64 15.63
N PRO A 47 9.57 -7.80 16.28
CA PRO A 47 8.77 -8.88 15.75
C PRO A 47 7.33 -8.48 15.44
N THR A 48 6.67 -7.74 16.34
CA THR A 48 5.29 -7.27 16.12
C THR A 48 5.22 -6.23 15.00
N ALA A 49 6.23 -5.36 14.86
CA ALA A 49 6.30 -4.42 13.75
C ALA A 49 6.44 -5.14 12.39
N ILE A 50 7.22 -6.21 12.32
CA ILE A 50 7.35 -7.05 11.11
C ILE A 50 6.01 -7.73 10.81
N LEU A 51 5.38 -8.31 11.82
CA LEU A 51 4.07 -8.96 11.68
C LEU A 51 3.02 -7.98 11.17
N LEU A 52 2.99 -6.77 11.73
CA LEU A 52 2.12 -5.68 11.27
C LEU A 52 2.34 -5.40 9.78
N SER A 53 3.60 -5.28 9.35
CA SER A 53 3.94 -4.99 7.95
C SER A 53 3.46 -6.08 6.99
N VAL A 54 3.59 -7.33 7.39
CA VAL A 54 3.08 -8.49 6.60
C VAL A 54 1.55 -8.45 6.51
N ILE A 55 0.86 -8.26 7.63
CA ILE A 55 -0.60 -8.21 7.66
C ILE A 55 -1.13 -7.00 6.90
N ALA A 56 -0.48 -5.84 7.04
CA ALA A 56 -0.83 -4.63 6.31
C ALA A 56 -0.68 -4.84 4.79
N THR A 57 0.37 -5.51 4.34
CA THR A 57 0.61 -5.80 2.92
C THR A 57 -0.46 -6.74 2.36
N ILE A 58 -0.76 -7.83 3.05
CA ILE A 58 -1.80 -8.79 2.63
C ILE A 58 -3.18 -8.12 2.65
N GLY A 59 -3.48 -7.37 3.71
CA GLY A 59 -4.75 -6.66 3.85
C GLY A 59 -4.93 -5.59 2.77
N ALA A 60 -3.86 -4.85 2.45
CA ALA A 60 -3.88 -3.83 1.41
C ALA A 60 -4.27 -4.40 0.04
N CYS A 61 -3.76 -5.58 -0.33
CA CYS A 61 -4.18 -6.28 -1.55
C CYS A 61 -5.68 -6.59 -1.56
N GLY A 62 -6.26 -6.87 -0.39
CA GLY A 62 -7.70 -7.11 -0.22
C GLY A 62 -8.56 -5.85 -0.33
N ALA A 63 -8.01 -4.67 -0.03
CA ALA A 63 -8.71 -3.38 -0.15
C ALA A 63 -8.87 -2.92 -1.61
N SER A 64 -8.00 -3.38 -2.51
CA SER A 64 -8.14 -3.38 -3.96
C SER A 64 -8.73 -2.09 -4.59
N GLY A 65 -8.08 -0.93 -4.36
CA GLY A 65 -8.44 0.32 -5.05
C GLY A 65 -9.78 0.95 -4.64
N VAL A 66 -10.36 0.52 -3.53
CA VAL A 66 -11.54 1.18 -2.95
C VAL A 66 -11.10 2.42 -2.18
N ALA A 67 -11.67 3.58 -2.50
CA ALA A 67 -11.37 4.83 -1.80
C ALA A 67 -11.59 4.67 -0.28
N GLY A 68 -10.56 5.02 0.51
CA GLY A 68 -10.59 4.84 1.96
C GLY A 68 -10.53 3.38 2.43
N GLY A 69 -10.32 2.41 1.53
CA GLY A 69 -10.28 0.98 1.87
C GLY A 69 -9.17 0.63 2.86
N SER A 70 -8.02 1.28 2.77
CA SER A 70 -6.91 1.13 3.71
C SER A 70 -7.30 1.51 5.14
N LEU A 71 -8.12 2.57 5.30
CA LEU A 71 -8.58 3.03 6.62
C LEU A 71 -9.45 1.98 7.33
N LEU A 72 -10.23 1.22 6.58
CA LEU A 72 -11.09 0.17 7.14
C LEU A 72 -10.31 -1.02 7.69
N LEU A 73 -9.04 -1.16 7.33
CA LEU A 73 -8.15 -2.22 7.82
C LEU A 73 -7.38 -1.81 9.08
N ILE A 74 -7.41 -0.54 9.48
CA ILE A 74 -6.75 -0.05 10.69
C ILE A 74 -7.24 -0.77 11.95
N PRO A 75 -8.56 -1.03 12.18
CA PRO A 75 -9.00 -1.76 13.35
C PRO A 75 -8.41 -3.18 13.45
N LEU A 76 -8.28 -3.86 12.30
CA LEU A 76 -7.64 -5.17 12.25
C LEU A 76 -6.16 -5.08 12.66
N ALA A 77 -5.43 -4.10 12.14
CA ALA A 77 -4.05 -3.87 12.49
C ALA A 77 -3.86 -3.44 13.95
N CYS A 78 -4.76 -2.60 14.47
CA CYS A 78 -4.77 -2.17 15.87
C CYS A 78 -5.00 -3.34 16.86
N SER A 79 -5.74 -4.35 16.45
CA SER A 79 -5.99 -5.54 17.29
C SER A 79 -4.72 -6.31 17.63
N LEU A 80 -3.66 -6.22 16.80
CA LEU A 80 -2.34 -6.82 17.09
C LEU A 80 -1.68 -6.23 18.33
N PHE A 81 -1.98 -4.98 18.65
CA PHE A 81 -1.44 -4.26 19.80
C PHE A 81 -2.42 -4.23 20.99
N GLY A 82 -3.52 -5.00 20.93
CA GLY A 82 -4.53 -4.98 21.95
C GLY A 82 -5.31 -3.66 22.07
N ILE A 83 -5.24 -2.81 21.03
CA ILE A 83 -5.97 -1.54 20.98
C ILE A 83 -7.46 -1.85 20.79
N SER A 84 -8.31 -1.27 21.65
CA SER A 84 -9.75 -1.47 21.57
C SER A 84 -10.32 -0.94 20.25
N ASN A 85 -11.40 -1.58 19.78
CA ASN A 85 -12.04 -1.18 18.53
C ASN A 85 -12.56 0.27 18.56
N ASP A 86 -13.00 0.75 19.72
CA ASP A 86 -13.48 2.13 19.87
C ASP A 86 -12.38 3.15 19.61
N VAL A 87 -11.16 2.90 20.10
CA VAL A 87 -9.98 3.74 19.84
C VAL A 87 -9.55 3.60 18.39
N ALA A 88 -9.53 2.38 17.86
CA ALA A 88 -9.19 2.15 16.44
C ALA A 88 -10.14 2.90 15.50
N MET A 89 -11.43 2.95 15.80
CA MET A 89 -12.41 3.72 15.03
C MET A 89 -12.19 5.24 15.12
N GLN A 90 -11.64 5.75 16.23
CA GLN A 90 -11.23 7.16 16.32
C GLN A 90 -10.03 7.43 15.38
N VAL A 91 -9.09 6.50 15.29
CA VAL A 91 -7.96 6.59 14.35
C VAL A 91 -8.46 6.60 12.90
N VAL A 92 -9.43 5.75 12.57
CA VAL A 92 -10.12 5.78 11.26
C VAL A 92 -10.77 7.14 11.01
N GLY A 93 -11.43 7.72 12.01
CA GLY A 93 -12.02 9.05 11.93
C GLY A 93 -10.98 10.14 11.58
N VAL A 94 -9.81 10.09 12.22
CA VAL A 94 -8.68 10.99 11.89
C VAL A 94 -8.24 10.76 10.45
N GLY A 95 -8.15 9.50 10.01
CA GLY A 95 -7.82 9.14 8.62
C GLY A 95 -8.78 9.78 7.62
N PHE A 96 -10.07 9.79 7.89
CA PHE A 96 -11.06 10.45 7.03
C PHE A 96 -10.91 11.97 7.00
N ILE A 97 -10.50 12.61 8.10
CA ILE A 97 -10.25 14.06 8.12
C ILE A 97 -9.11 14.44 7.18
N ILE A 98 -8.03 13.68 7.15
CA ILE A 98 -6.89 13.90 6.26
C ILE A 98 -7.06 13.19 4.91
N GLY A 99 -8.21 12.54 4.69
CA GLY A 99 -8.46 11.57 3.62
C GLY A 99 -8.15 12.08 2.21
N VAL A 100 -8.41 13.35 1.91
CA VAL A 100 -8.12 13.90 0.58
C VAL A 100 -6.63 13.85 0.24
N LEU A 101 -5.77 14.22 1.18
CA LEU A 101 -4.31 14.18 1.00
C LEU A 101 -3.79 12.75 1.07
N GLN A 102 -4.27 11.98 2.04
CA GLN A 102 -3.86 10.61 2.28
C GLN A 102 -4.20 9.71 1.08
N ASP A 103 -5.45 9.72 0.63
CA ASP A 103 -5.93 8.88 -0.46
C ASP A 103 -5.26 9.26 -1.81
N SER A 104 -5.06 10.55 -2.07
CA SER A 104 -4.35 11.01 -3.25
C SER A 104 -2.90 10.55 -3.28
N THR A 105 -2.20 10.62 -2.14
CA THR A 105 -0.81 10.17 -2.02
C THR A 105 -0.72 8.65 -2.12
N GLU A 106 -1.63 7.93 -1.49
CA GLU A 106 -1.74 6.48 -1.55
C GLU A 106 -1.93 6.00 -2.99
N THR A 107 -2.88 6.60 -3.71
CA THR A 107 -3.15 6.29 -5.12
C THR A 107 -1.95 6.61 -6.01
N ALA A 108 -1.27 7.73 -5.78
CA ALA A 108 -0.07 8.09 -6.52
C ALA A 108 1.06 7.06 -6.33
N LEU A 109 1.28 6.59 -5.10
CA LEU A 109 2.26 5.55 -4.80
C LEU A 109 1.88 4.21 -5.44
N ASN A 110 0.64 3.78 -5.32
CA ASN A 110 0.16 2.53 -5.90
C ASN A 110 0.36 2.54 -7.43
N SER A 111 -0.07 3.60 -8.10
CA SER A 111 -0.01 3.71 -9.56
C SER A 111 1.42 3.85 -10.08
N SER A 112 2.25 4.68 -9.45
CA SER A 112 3.63 4.91 -9.90
C SER A 112 4.50 3.68 -9.72
N THR A 113 4.35 2.96 -8.63
CA THR A 113 5.11 1.72 -8.37
C THR A 113 4.67 0.58 -9.28
N ASP A 114 3.40 0.50 -9.64
CA ASP A 114 2.90 -0.48 -10.61
C ASP A 114 3.57 -0.30 -11.98
N ILE A 115 3.63 0.94 -12.49
CA ILE A 115 4.32 1.27 -13.73
C ILE A 115 5.81 0.97 -13.62
N LEU A 116 6.44 1.30 -12.49
CA LEU A 116 7.86 1.06 -12.25
C LEU A 116 8.19 -0.44 -12.29
N PHE A 117 7.42 -1.27 -11.59
CA PHE A 117 7.62 -2.72 -11.60
C PHE A 117 7.36 -3.34 -12.97
N THR A 118 6.32 -2.88 -13.68
CA THR A 118 6.04 -3.31 -15.04
C THR A 118 7.20 -2.99 -15.99
N ALA A 119 7.74 -1.76 -15.92
CA ALA A 119 8.90 -1.36 -16.70
C ALA A 119 10.14 -2.20 -16.35
N THR A 120 10.40 -2.38 -15.06
CA THR A 120 11.54 -3.18 -14.58
C THR A 120 11.48 -4.61 -15.09
N ALA A 121 10.30 -5.24 -15.01
CA ALA A 121 10.10 -6.60 -15.50
C ALA A 121 10.29 -6.71 -17.04
N ASP A 122 9.80 -5.71 -17.77
CA ASP A 122 9.98 -5.69 -19.24
C ASP A 122 11.44 -5.50 -19.64
N TYR A 123 12.18 -4.59 -18.98
CA TYR A 123 13.60 -4.40 -19.21
C TYR A 123 14.43 -5.63 -18.82
N ALA A 124 14.14 -6.25 -17.69
CA ALA A 124 14.81 -7.47 -17.28
C ALA A 124 14.62 -8.60 -18.30
N LYS A 125 13.42 -8.72 -18.90
CA LYS A 125 13.12 -9.75 -19.90
C LYS A 125 13.75 -9.48 -21.27
N ARG A 126 13.99 -8.22 -21.64
CA ARG A 126 14.67 -7.85 -22.90
C ARG A 126 16.16 -8.11 -22.87
N GLY A 127 16.76 -8.32 -21.70
CA GLY A 127 18.18 -8.16 -21.50
C GLY A 127 18.58 -6.70 -21.62
N TYR A 128 19.74 -6.34 -21.10
CA TYR A 128 20.25 -4.95 -21.10
C TYR A 128 20.74 -4.52 -22.49
N HIS A 129 20.02 -4.87 -23.55
CA HIS A 129 20.33 -4.39 -24.88
C HIS A 129 19.67 -3.03 -25.09
N GLN A 130 20.48 -2.00 -24.92
CA GLN A 130 20.20 -0.63 -25.31
C GLN A 130 20.13 -0.55 -26.84
N ASP A 131 18.98 -0.75 -27.42
CA ASP A 131 18.69 -0.29 -28.75
C ASP A 131 17.79 0.94 -28.68
N TRP A 132 18.42 2.05 -28.30
CA TRP A 132 17.88 3.39 -28.49
C TRP A 132 18.22 3.82 -29.93
N ASN A 133 17.55 3.28 -30.95
CA ASN A 133 17.54 3.77 -32.31
C ASN A 133 16.17 4.29 -32.70
#